data_2c4989b8a9d6302e2c20420d91d6abb8
#
_entry.id   2c4989b8a9d6302e2c20420d91d6abb8
#
_cell.length_a   1.000
_cell.length_b   1.000
_cell.length_c   1.000
_cell.angle_alpha   90.00
_cell.angle_beta   90.00
_cell.angle_gamma   90.00
#
_symmetry.space_group_name_H-M   'P 1'
#
loop_
_entity.id
_entity.type
_entity.pdbx_description
1 polymer ?
#
loop_
_entity_poly.entity_id
_entity_poly.type
_entity_poly.pdbx_seq_one_letter_code
_entity_poly.pdbx_strand_id
1 'polypeptide(L)'
;MPKETILLVDDERNIVDLARMYLEQAGFRIEAAYDGQTALDKIKSLQPALVVLDLMLPAVDGWQVCRRVRSMSDVPILMLTARDDDVDKIVGLELGADDYLTKPFNPRELVARVKAILRRAGHEPGGEKPVVLGDLVVDPARREVSVAGKPVELRTKEFDLLLVLAENRGLVLSRDKLLELAWGYDFAGQTRTVDVHVAHLRDKLAGGNVQIETVWGVGYKLVV
;
A
#
# COMPACT_ATOMS: atom_id res chain seq x y z
N MET A 1 3.35 2.12 24.54
CA MET A 1 2.34 2.26 23.48
C MET A 1 1.70 0.90 23.23
N PRO A 2 0.40 0.79 22.94
CA PRO A 2 -0.18 -0.48 22.56
C PRO A 2 0.53 -1.00 21.30
N LYS A 3 0.81 -2.31 21.25
CA LYS A 3 1.44 -2.92 20.08
C LYS A 3 0.44 -2.92 18.92
N GLU A 4 0.88 -2.47 17.75
CA GLU A 4 0.07 -2.55 16.52
C GLU A 4 -0.27 -4.01 16.21
N THR A 5 -1.53 -4.25 15.85
CA THR A 5 -2.01 -5.60 15.53
C THR A 5 -1.93 -5.82 14.03
N ILE A 6 -1.23 -6.89 13.63
CA ILE A 6 -1.17 -7.38 12.25
C ILE A 6 -2.05 -8.62 12.14
N LEU A 7 -2.90 -8.68 11.12
CA LEU A 7 -3.66 -9.87 10.79
C LEU A 7 -2.94 -10.65 9.69
N LEU A 8 -2.53 -11.89 10.00
CA LEU A 8 -1.98 -12.84 9.02
C LEU A 8 -3.12 -13.71 8.49
N VAL A 9 -3.27 -13.79 7.18
CA VAL A 9 -4.30 -14.57 6.51
C VAL A 9 -3.64 -15.51 5.51
N ASP A 10 -3.56 -16.80 5.84
CA ASP A 10 -2.95 -17.83 5.02
C ASP A 10 -3.45 -19.20 5.53
N ASP A 11 -3.83 -20.12 4.64
CA ASP A 11 -4.30 -21.44 5.01
C ASP A 11 -3.15 -22.38 5.43
N GLU A 12 -1.93 -22.08 5.01
CA GLU A 12 -0.71 -22.79 5.38
C GLU A 12 -0.22 -22.41 6.78
N ARG A 13 -0.52 -23.21 7.79
CA ARG A 13 -0.12 -22.95 9.18
C ARG A 13 1.37 -22.70 9.35
N ASN A 14 2.21 -23.41 8.60
CA ASN A 14 3.67 -23.24 8.65
C ASN A 14 4.11 -21.82 8.23
N ILE A 15 3.45 -21.24 7.22
CA ILE A 15 3.70 -19.88 6.75
C ILE A 15 3.27 -18.89 7.83
N VAL A 16 2.07 -19.08 8.40
CA VAL A 16 1.56 -18.25 9.51
C VAL A 16 2.49 -18.30 10.71
N ASP A 17 2.94 -19.47 11.13
CA ASP A 17 3.81 -19.65 12.31
C ASP A 17 5.18 -19.00 12.09
N LEU A 18 5.76 -19.16 10.88
CA LEU A 18 7.01 -18.52 10.49
C LEU A 18 6.87 -16.98 10.50
N ALA A 19 5.85 -16.46 9.83
CA ALA A 19 5.60 -15.01 9.76
C ALA A 19 5.33 -14.42 11.15
N ARG A 20 4.52 -15.11 11.97
CA ARG A 20 4.20 -14.73 13.35
C ARG A 20 5.47 -14.57 14.18
N MET A 21 6.35 -15.58 14.18
CA MET A 21 7.58 -15.56 14.98
C MET A 21 8.42 -14.31 14.70
N TYR A 22 8.61 -13.97 13.43
CA TYR A 22 9.45 -12.81 13.07
C TYR A 22 8.77 -11.47 13.34
N LEU A 23 7.46 -11.38 13.12
CA LEU A 23 6.70 -10.14 13.38
C LEU A 23 6.50 -9.88 14.87
N GLU A 24 6.28 -10.91 15.70
CA GLU A 24 6.23 -10.78 17.16
C GLU A 24 7.61 -10.38 17.72
N GLN A 25 8.69 -10.93 17.19
CA GLN A 25 10.05 -10.53 17.53
C GLN A 25 10.34 -9.07 17.13
N ALA A 26 9.70 -8.59 16.07
CA ALA A 26 9.79 -7.20 15.65
C ALA A 26 8.91 -6.23 16.47
N GLY A 27 8.12 -6.76 17.43
CA GLY A 27 7.33 -5.98 18.39
C GLY A 27 5.83 -5.87 18.08
N PHE A 28 5.33 -6.52 17.06
CA PHE A 28 3.90 -6.50 16.69
C PHE A 28 3.06 -7.49 17.51
N ARG A 29 1.76 -7.25 17.58
CA ARG A 29 0.77 -8.23 18.02
C ARG A 29 0.22 -8.94 16.78
N ILE A 30 0.16 -10.28 16.81
CA ILE A 30 -0.25 -11.07 15.65
C ILE A 30 -1.55 -11.80 15.93
N GLU A 31 -2.51 -11.59 15.05
CA GLU A 31 -3.73 -12.38 14.90
C GLU A 31 -3.66 -13.18 13.60
N ALA A 32 -4.32 -14.34 13.55
CA ALA A 32 -4.31 -15.16 12.35
C ALA A 32 -5.72 -15.56 11.92
N ALA A 33 -5.92 -15.68 10.61
CA ALA A 33 -7.06 -16.31 9.98
C ALA A 33 -6.56 -17.30 8.92
N TYR A 34 -7.29 -18.41 8.76
CA TYR A 34 -6.88 -19.50 7.86
C TYR A 34 -7.83 -19.67 6.66
N ASP A 35 -8.76 -18.74 6.51
CA ASP A 35 -9.70 -18.64 5.40
C ASP A 35 -10.19 -17.20 5.24
N GLY A 36 -10.73 -16.90 4.04
CA GLY A 36 -11.14 -15.55 3.70
C GLY A 36 -12.35 -15.03 4.50
N GLN A 37 -13.28 -15.89 4.90
CA GLN A 37 -14.44 -15.45 5.68
C GLN A 37 -14.05 -15.05 7.11
N THR A 38 -13.26 -15.89 7.77
CA THR A 38 -12.68 -15.57 9.10
C THR A 38 -11.83 -14.29 9.04
N ALA A 39 -11.09 -14.08 7.94
CA ALA A 39 -10.32 -12.86 7.75
C ALA A 39 -11.21 -11.61 7.73
N LEU A 40 -12.29 -11.62 6.95
CA LEU A 40 -13.23 -10.51 6.86
C LEU A 40 -13.89 -10.18 8.21
N ASP A 41 -14.27 -11.20 8.97
CA ASP A 41 -14.87 -11.02 10.29
C ASP A 41 -13.86 -10.43 11.30
N LYS A 42 -12.61 -10.91 11.26
CA LYS A 42 -11.52 -10.38 12.10
C LYS A 42 -11.13 -8.95 11.71
N ILE A 43 -11.10 -8.61 10.43
CA ILE A 43 -10.82 -7.23 9.99
C ILE A 43 -11.84 -6.26 10.58
N LYS A 44 -13.13 -6.60 10.54
CA LYS A 44 -14.20 -5.79 11.11
C LYS A 44 -14.11 -5.63 12.62
N SER A 45 -13.84 -6.74 13.33
CA SER A 45 -13.87 -6.76 14.80
C SER A 45 -12.58 -6.23 15.42
N LEU A 46 -11.42 -6.50 14.83
CA LEU A 46 -10.12 -6.16 15.40
C LEU A 46 -9.57 -4.82 14.90
N GLN A 47 -10.01 -4.36 13.72
CA GLN A 47 -9.47 -3.18 13.03
C GLN A 47 -7.92 -3.21 13.05
N PRO A 48 -7.30 -4.23 12.42
CA PRO A 48 -5.85 -4.38 12.45
C PRO A 48 -5.17 -3.19 11.77
N ALA A 49 -3.94 -2.88 12.18
CA ALA A 49 -3.13 -1.83 11.58
C ALA A 49 -2.65 -2.21 10.16
N LEU A 50 -2.55 -3.51 9.86
CA LEU A 50 -2.17 -4.05 8.55
C LEU A 50 -2.66 -5.49 8.42
N VAL A 51 -3.01 -5.87 7.18
CA VAL A 51 -3.35 -7.25 6.81
C VAL A 51 -2.28 -7.80 5.88
N VAL A 52 -1.71 -8.95 6.23
CA VAL A 52 -0.91 -9.79 5.33
C VAL A 52 -1.83 -10.86 4.79
N LEU A 53 -2.07 -10.90 3.49
CA LEU A 53 -3.13 -11.67 2.86
C LEU A 53 -2.59 -12.58 1.76
N ASP A 54 -2.76 -13.88 1.95
CA ASP A 54 -2.51 -14.83 0.85
C ASP A 54 -3.59 -14.74 -0.22
N LEU A 55 -3.18 -14.87 -1.46
CA LEU A 55 -4.08 -14.94 -2.61
C LEU A 55 -4.79 -16.28 -2.71
N MET A 56 -4.09 -17.37 -2.41
CA MET A 56 -4.53 -18.74 -2.66
C MET A 56 -5.29 -19.31 -1.46
N LEU A 57 -6.32 -18.61 -0.98
CA LEU A 57 -7.15 -19.07 0.12
C LEU A 57 -8.27 -20.00 -0.34
N PRO A 58 -8.66 -21.00 0.47
CA PRO A 58 -9.81 -21.83 0.19
C PRO A 58 -11.14 -21.06 0.32
N ALA A 59 -12.13 -21.44 -0.46
CA ALA A 59 -13.52 -20.95 -0.46
C ALA A 59 -13.66 -19.47 -0.90
N VAL A 60 -13.12 -18.53 -0.15
CA VAL A 60 -13.09 -17.10 -0.51
C VAL A 60 -11.65 -16.73 -0.78
N ASP A 61 -11.28 -16.56 -2.05
CA ASP A 61 -9.93 -16.24 -2.47
C ASP A 61 -9.47 -14.85 -1.98
N GLY A 62 -8.15 -14.64 -1.94
CA GLY A 62 -7.56 -13.40 -1.45
C GLY A 62 -8.00 -12.16 -2.26
N TRP A 63 -8.30 -12.33 -3.55
CA TRP A 63 -8.82 -11.24 -4.39
C TRP A 63 -10.19 -10.76 -3.93
N GLN A 64 -11.08 -11.69 -3.63
CA GLN A 64 -12.42 -11.38 -3.13
C GLN A 64 -12.33 -10.75 -1.73
N VAL A 65 -11.44 -11.25 -0.87
CA VAL A 65 -11.17 -10.63 0.44
C VAL A 65 -10.70 -9.19 0.26
N CYS A 66 -9.68 -8.96 -0.56
CA CYS A 66 -9.15 -7.61 -0.83
C CYS A 66 -10.24 -6.66 -1.33
N ARG A 67 -11.01 -7.06 -2.34
CA ARG A 67 -12.11 -6.25 -2.89
C ARG A 67 -13.16 -5.90 -1.84
N ARG A 68 -13.58 -6.88 -1.02
CA ARG A 68 -14.55 -6.64 0.06
C ARG A 68 -13.98 -5.72 1.15
N VAL A 69 -12.71 -5.89 1.51
CA VAL A 69 -12.05 -5.00 2.47
C VAL A 69 -12.03 -3.58 1.93
N ARG A 70 -11.66 -3.38 0.67
CA ARG A 70 -11.59 -2.06 0.05
C ARG A 70 -12.95 -1.36 -0.09
N SER A 71 -14.05 -2.09 -0.08
CA SER A 71 -15.39 -1.47 -0.04
C SER A 71 -15.79 -0.95 1.35
N MET A 72 -15.04 -1.25 2.41
CA MET A 72 -15.42 -0.92 3.78
C MET A 72 -14.26 -0.40 4.66
N SER A 73 -13.01 -0.42 4.19
CA SER A 73 -11.84 -0.05 4.99
C SER A 73 -10.63 0.25 4.10
N ASP A 74 -9.84 1.23 4.53
CA ASP A 74 -8.54 1.58 3.94
C ASP A 74 -7.35 0.93 4.67
N VAL A 75 -7.61 -0.11 5.49
CA VAL A 75 -6.54 -0.85 6.17
C VAL A 75 -5.48 -1.29 5.15
N PRO A 76 -4.19 -1.05 5.40
CA PRO A 76 -3.14 -1.47 4.50
C PRO A 76 -3.13 -2.99 4.29
N ILE A 77 -2.97 -3.43 3.03
CA ILE A 77 -2.90 -4.84 2.65
C ILE A 77 -1.58 -5.13 1.95
N LEU A 78 -0.78 -6.03 2.54
CA LEU A 78 0.37 -6.66 1.92
C LEU A 78 -0.05 -8.03 1.39
N MET A 79 -0.06 -8.23 0.08
CA MET A 79 -0.43 -9.52 -0.52
C MET A 79 0.75 -10.49 -0.56
N LEU A 80 0.47 -11.77 -0.23
CA LEU A 80 1.37 -12.88 -0.53
C LEU A 80 0.93 -13.54 -1.83
N THR A 81 1.86 -13.80 -2.75
CA THR A 81 1.56 -14.35 -4.09
C THR A 81 2.58 -15.43 -4.46
N ALA A 82 2.20 -16.37 -5.30
CA ALA A 82 3.12 -17.32 -5.88
C ALA A 82 4.10 -16.64 -6.86
N ARG A 83 5.27 -17.24 -7.08
CA ARG A 83 6.42 -16.64 -7.77
C ARG A 83 6.20 -16.32 -9.25
N ASP A 84 5.26 -16.96 -9.93
CA ASP A 84 5.23 -17.03 -11.39
C ASP A 84 4.12 -16.20 -12.07
N ASP A 85 3.33 -15.45 -11.35
CA ASP A 85 2.21 -14.71 -11.94
C ASP A 85 2.39 -13.18 -11.82
N ASP A 86 3.05 -12.59 -12.82
CA ASP A 86 3.10 -11.13 -12.97
C ASP A 86 1.69 -10.55 -13.20
N VAL A 87 0.77 -11.36 -13.73
CA VAL A 87 -0.65 -11.00 -13.89
C VAL A 87 -1.31 -10.86 -12.52
N ASP A 88 -1.09 -11.80 -11.60
CA ASP A 88 -1.64 -11.75 -10.23
C ASP A 88 -1.15 -10.53 -9.46
N LYS A 89 0.11 -10.14 -9.62
CA LYS A 89 0.67 -8.94 -8.97
C LYS A 89 0.00 -7.66 -9.47
N ILE A 90 -0.22 -7.55 -10.79
CA ILE A 90 -0.85 -6.39 -11.41
C ILE A 90 -2.32 -6.32 -10.98
N VAL A 91 -3.05 -7.44 -11.07
CA VAL A 91 -4.45 -7.52 -10.66
C VAL A 91 -4.61 -7.19 -9.17
N GLY A 92 -3.67 -7.63 -8.30
CA GLY A 92 -3.70 -7.32 -6.86
C GLY A 92 -3.57 -5.85 -6.56
N LEU A 93 -2.66 -5.17 -7.23
CA LEU A 93 -2.48 -3.73 -7.10
C LEU A 93 -3.67 -2.95 -7.68
N GLU A 94 -4.22 -3.38 -8.82
CA GLU A 94 -5.45 -2.80 -9.40
C GLU A 94 -6.65 -2.97 -8.46
N LEU A 95 -6.76 -4.10 -7.77
CA LEU A 95 -7.79 -4.33 -6.75
C LEU A 95 -7.54 -3.63 -5.42
N GLY A 96 -6.37 -2.98 -5.28
CA GLY A 96 -6.10 -2.08 -4.19
C GLY A 96 -5.21 -2.60 -3.07
N ALA A 97 -4.39 -3.60 -3.31
CA ALA A 97 -3.28 -3.92 -2.42
C ALA A 97 -2.28 -2.75 -2.36
N ASP A 98 -1.65 -2.55 -1.21
CA ASP A 98 -0.64 -1.51 -1.04
C ASP A 98 0.75 -1.99 -1.48
N ASP A 99 1.00 -3.30 -1.35
CA ASP A 99 2.24 -3.96 -1.74
C ASP A 99 2.02 -5.46 -1.89
N TYR A 100 3.01 -6.17 -2.45
CA TYR A 100 3.01 -7.63 -2.55
C TYR A 100 4.36 -8.23 -2.19
N LEU A 101 4.35 -9.50 -1.79
CA LEU A 101 5.54 -10.29 -1.48
C LEU A 101 5.39 -11.70 -2.06
N THR A 102 6.36 -12.15 -2.84
CA THR A 102 6.29 -13.47 -3.51
C THR A 102 6.72 -14.60 -2.58
N LYS A 103 5.95 -15.70 -2.58
CA LYS A 103 6.31 -16.97 -1.94
C LYS A 103 7.27 -17.78 -2.84
N PRO A 104 8.32 -18.42 -2.28
CA PRO A 104 8.76 -18.33 -0.90
C PRO A 104 9.48 -17.00 -0.61
N PHE A 105 9.20 -16.41 0.53
CA PHE A 105 9.76 -15.12 0.93
C PHE A 105 10.79 -15.24 2.07
N ASN A 106 11.66 -14.25 2.15
CA ASN A 106 12.51 -14.08 3.31
C ASN A 106 11.69 -13.43 4.46
N PRO A 107 11.59 -14.05 5.66
CA PRO A 107 10.83 -13.47 6.76
C PRO A 107 11.32 -12.08 7.19
N ARG A 108 12.59 -11.76 7.02
CA ARG A 108 13.12 -10.41 7.28
C ARG A 108 12.59 -9.39 6.27
N GLU A 109 12.37 -9.80 5.02
CA GLU A 109 11.76 -8.97 3.99
C GLU A 109 10.30 -8.67 4.34
N LEU A 110 9.54 -9.67 4.79
CA LEU A 110 8.18 -9.48 5.30
C LEU A 110 8.14 -8.42 6.40
N VAL A 111 9.03 -8.53 7.41
CA VAL A 111 9.12 -7.56 8.51
C VAL A 111 9.47 -6.16 7.99
N ALA A 112 10.41 -6.04 7.06
CA ALA A 112 10.81 -4.76 6.48
C ALA A 112 9.65 -4.08 5.74
N ARG A 113 8.89 -4.85 4.95
CA ARG A 113 7.70 -4.35 4.21
C ARG A 113 6.59 -3.92 5.16
N VAL A 114 6.26 -4.74 6.16
CA VAL A 114 5.26 -4.39 7.18
C VAL A 114 5.65 -3.09 7.90
N LYS A 115 6.90 -2.97 8.36
CA LYS A 115 7.39 -1.73 8.99
C LYS A 115 7.33 -0.53 8.05
N ALA A 116 7.68 -0.70 6.78
CA ALA A 116 7.63 0.37 5.79
C ALA A 116 6.20 0.86 5.55
N ILE A 117 5.22 -0.05 5.46
CA ILE A 117 3.81 0.31 5.30
C ILE A 117 3.29 1.05 6.54
N LEU A 118 3.54 0.51 7.75
CA LEU A 118 3.03 1.08 9.01
C LEU A 118 3.67 2.42 9.37
N ARG A 119 4.99 2.59 9.14
CA ARG A 119 5.67 3.87 9.38
C ARG A 119 5.01 5.02 8.63
N ARG A 120 4.47 4.75 7.46
CA ARG A 120 3.80 5.73 6.61
C ARG A 120 2.33 5.93 6.99
N ALA A 121 1.66 4.88 7.50
CA ALA A 121 0.32 4.98 8.04
C ALA A 121 0.29 5.72 9.41
N GLY A 122 1.39 5.68 10.16
CA GLY A 122 1.53 6.25 11.50
C GLY A 122 2.39 7.52 11.59
N HIS A 123 2.52 8.30 10.53
CA HIS A 123 3.27 9.55 10.60
C HIS A 123 2.69 10.48 11.67
N GLU A 124 3.48 10.71 12.74
CA GLU A 124 3.18 11.78 13.69
C GLU A 124 3.14 13.13 12.94
N PRO A 125 2.25 14.04 13.30
CA PRO A 125 2.18 15.37 12.70
C PRO A 125 3.44 16.16 13.05
N GLY A 126 4.49 15.95 12.27
CA GLY A 126 5.80 16.60 12.38
C GLY A 126 5.99 17.62 11.29
N GLY A 127 5.50 18.83 11.47
CA GLY A 127 6.09 20.05 10.93
C GLY A 127 6.12 20.28 9.42
N GLU A 128 5.71 19.34 8.59
CA GLU A 128 5.70 19.53 7.13
C GLU A 128 4.50 20.38 6.71
N LYS A 129 4.79 21.47 5.97
CA LYS A 129 3.74 22.36 5.47
C LYS A 129 2.99 21.69 4.32
N PRO A 130 1.67 21.94 4.18
CA PRO A 130 0.93 21.48 3.02
C PRO A 130 1.61 21.91 1.70
N VAL A 131 1.71 20.97 0.76
CA VAL A 131 2.17 21.25 -0.60
C VAL A 131 0.98 21.72 -1.41
N VAL A 132 1.04 22.95 -1.93
CA VAL A 132 -0.03 23.54 -2.73
C VAL A 132 0.44 23.68 -4.18
N LEU A 133 -0.30 23.06 -5.11
CA LEU A 133 -0.01 23.05 -6.55
C LEU A 133 -1.30 23.32 -7.33
N GLY A 134 -1.46 24.57 -7.80
CA GLY A 134 -2.70 24.97 -8.43
C GLY A 134 -3.88 24.80 -7.47
N ASP A 135 -4.82 23.92 -7.82
CA ASP A 135 -5.98 23.56 -7.00
C ASP A 135 -5.78 22.29 -6.17
N LEU A 136 -4.64 21.63 -6.28
CA LEU A 136 -4.25 20.49 -5.45
C LEU A 136 -3.61 20.97 -4.15
N VAL A 137 -4.10 20.45 -3.02
CA VAL A 137 -3.46 20.61 -1.69
C VAL A 137 -3.19 19.21 -1.14
N VAL A 138 -1.93 18.95 -0.79
CA VAL A 138 -1.50 17.72 -0.13
C VAL A 138 -0.99 18.10 1.25
N ASP A 139 -1.67 17.66 2.30
CA ASP A 139 -1.28 17.87 3.69
C ASP A 139 -0.60 16.61 4.24
N PRO A 140 0.74 16.58 4.32
CA PRO A 140 1.45 15.40 4.81
C PRO A 140 1.22 15.15 6.32
N ALA A 141 0.99 16.21 7.10
CA ALA A 141 0.78 16.10 8.54
C ALA A 141 -0.56 15.44 8.88
N ARG A 142 -1.60 15.68 8.06
CA ARG A 142 -2.93 15.10 8.22
C ARG A 142 -3.19 13.91 7.31
N ARG A 143 -2.29 13.67 6.35
CA ARG A 143 -2.50 12.72 5.23
C ARG A 143 -3.78 13.00 4.45
N GLU A 144 -4.12 14.26 4.30
CA GLU A 144 -5.29 14.72 3.57
C GLU A 144 -4.91 15.28 2.20
N VAL A 145 -5.77 15.06 1.23
CA VAL A 145 -5.64 15.61 -0.12
C VAL A 145 -6.95 16.27 -0.51
N SER A 146 -6.86 17.43 -1.12
CA SER A 146 -8.02 18.07 -1.76
C SER A 146 -7.68 18.61 -3.14
N VAL A 147 -8.66 18.58 -4.04
CA VAL A 147 -8.61 19.13 -5.39
C VAL A 147 -9.77 20.11 -5.54
N ALA A 148 -9.49 21.34 -5.90
CA ALA A 148 -10.48 22.43 -5.98
C ALA A 148 -11.33 22.56 -4.69
N GLY A 149 -10.68 22.37 -3.52
CA GLY A 149 -11.33 22.43 -2.20
C GLY A 149 -12.20 21.22 -1.84
N LYS A 150 -12.28 20.20 -2.69
CA LYS A 150 -12.99 18.96 -2.39
C LYS A 150 -12.03 17.90 -1.90
N PRO A 151 -12.33 17.19 -0.80
CA PRO A 151 -11.46 16.12 -0.30
C PRO A 151 -11.40 14.96 -1.31
N VAL A 152 -10.21 14.37 -1.46
CA VAL A 152 -9.94 13.21 -2.29
C VAL A 152 -9.41 12.09 -1.40
N GLU A 153 -10.13 10.99 -1.33
CA GLU A 153 -9.70 9.82 -0.56
C GLU A 153 -8.63 9.04 -1.30
N LEU A 154 -7.44 8.99 -0.72
CA LEU A 154 -6.30 8.23 -1.23
C LEU A 154 -5.95 7.10 -0.27
N ARG A 155 -5.57 5.96 -0.85
CA ARG A 155 -4.94 4.87 -0.09
C ARG A 155 -3.54 5.27 0.35
N THR A 156 -3.00 4.56 1.32
CA THR A 156 -1.68 4.86 1.90
C THR A 156 -0.61 5.06 0.83
N LYS A 157 -0.50 4.13 -0.13
CA LYS A 157 0.52 4.20 -1.18
C LYS A 157 0.23 5.21 -2.30
N GLU A 158 -1.02 5.45 -2.59
CA GLU A 158 -1.44 6.52 -3.50
C GLU A 158 -1.05 7.90 -2.91
N PHE A 159 -1.29 8.09 -1.60
CA PHE A 159 -0.88 9.30 -0.91
C PHE A 159 0.64 9.48 -0.93
N ASP A 160 1.41 8.45 -0.55
CA ASP A 160 2.87 8.49 -0.52
C ASP A 160 3.45 8.83 -1.90
N LEU A 161 2.93 8.21 -2.96
CA LEU A 161 3.36 8.46 -4.33
C LEU A 161 3.00 9.88 -4.80
N LEU A 162 1.79 10.34 -4.47
CA LEU A 162 1.36 11.70 -4.80
C LEU A 162 2.23 12.74 -4.08
N LEU A 163 2.52 12.53 -2.80
CA LEU A 163 3.38 13.42 -2.02
C LEU A 163 4.78 13.53 -2.63
N VAL A 164 5.40 12.39 -2.97
CA VAL A 164 6.71 12.37 -3.65
C VAL A 164 6.67 13.14 -4.98
N LEU A 165 5.63 12.95 -5.79
CA LEU A 165 5.47 13.66 -7.05
C LEU A 165 5.25 15.17 -6.85
N ALA A 166 4.47 15.55 -5.83
CA ALA A 166 4.15 16.93 -5.51
C ALA A 166 5.37 17.71 -4.98
N GLU A 167 6.17 17.10 -4.13
CA GLU A 167 7.43 17.66 -3.63
C GLU A 167 8.48 17.85 -4.75
N ASN A 168 8.43 16.98 -5.77
CA ASN A 168 9.31 17.01 -6.93
C ASN A 168 8.61 17.53 -8.19
N ARG A 169 7.67 18.46 -8.04
CA ARG A 169 6.89 19.01 -9.16
C ARG A 169 7.75 19.45 -10.34
N GLY A 170 7.33 19.11 -11.55
CA GLY A 170 8.02 19.47 -12.79
C GLY A 170 9.27 18.65 -13.08
N LEU A 171 9.78 17.88 -12.11
CA LEU A 171 10.91 16.97 -12.31
C LEU A 171 10.42 15.60 -12.77
N VAL A 172 11.15 15.02 -13.72
CA VAL A 172 10.92 13.65 -14.15
C VAL A 172 11.58 12.69 -13.15
N LEU A 173 10.79 11.87 -12.48
CA LEU A 173 11.29 10.81 -11.62
C LEU A 173 11.18 9.46 -12.33
N SER A 174 12.26 8.69 -12.33
CA SER A 174 12.23 7.33 -12.87
C SER A 174 11.32 6.43 -12.02
N ARG A 175 10.83 5.33 -12.61
CA ARG A 175 10.02 4.34 -11.89
C ARG A 175 10.75 3.78 -10.68
N ASP A 176 12.05 3.48 -10.83
CA ASP A 176 12.90 3.01 -9.73
C ASP A 176 12.99 4.06 -8.62
N LYS A 177 13.19 5.34 -8.99
CA LYS A 177 13.27 6.43 -8.01
C LYS A 177 11.95 6.67 -7.28
N LEU A 178 10.83 6.60 -7.99
CA LEU A 178 9.50 6.69 -7.39
C LEU A 178 9.23 5.51 -6.45
N LEU A 179 9.65 4.30 -6.85
CA LEU A 179 9.54 3.11 -6.03
C LEU A 179 10.36 3.25 -4.75
N GLU A 180 11.63 3.67 -4.87
CA GLU A 180 12.52 3.92 -3.75
C GLU A 180 11.92 4.97 -2.78
N LEU A 181 11.49 6.11 -3.28
CA LEU A 181 11.00 7.21 -2.46
C LEU A 181 9.64 6.92 -1.81
N ALA A 182 8.70 6.31 -2.56
CA ALA A 182 7.36 6.04 -2.07
C ALA A 182 7.21 4.67 -1.39
N TRP A 183 8.08 3.69 -1.61
CA TRP A 183 8.07 2.37 -0.97
C TRP A 183 9.26 2.12 -0.05
N GLY A 184 10.39 2.81 -0.24
CA GLY A 184 11.61 2.73 0.58
C GLY A 184 12.76 2.01 -0.14
N TYR A 185 14.00 2.23 0.34
CA TYR A 185 15.23 1.69 -0.24
C TYR A 185 15.31 0.15 -0.23
N ASP A 186 14.68 -0.48 0.76
CA ASP A 186 14.70 -1.95 0.91
C ASP A 186 13.59 -2.65 0.10
N PHE A 187 12.88 -1.88 -0.74
CA PHE A 187 11.78 -2.43 -1.54
C PHE A 187 12.32 -3.20 -2.74
N ALA A 188 12.24 -4.53 -2.70
CA ALA A 188 12.63 -5.43 -3.79
C ALA A 188 11.49 -5.69 -4.82
N GLY A 189 10.47 -4.82 -4.86
CA GLY A 189 9.32 -4.95 -5.77
C GLY A 189 9.63 -4.48 -7.20
N GLN A 190 8.74 -4.84 -8.13
CA GLN A 190 8.84 -4.42 -9.52
C GLN A 190 8.35 -2.97 -9.69
N THR A 191 8.97 -2.24 -10.62
CA THR A 191 8.61 -0.85 -10.97
C THR A 191 7.17 -0.71 -11.51
N ARG A 192 6.56 -1.81 -11.95
CA ARG A 192 5.17 -1.86 -12.42
C ARG A 192 4.15 -1.49 -11.33
N THR A 193 4.51 -1.68 -10.05
CA THR A 193 3.73 -1.18 -8.90
C THR A 193 3.46 0.32 -9.01
N VAL A 194 4.44 1.10 -9.47
CA VAL A 194 4.30 2.56 -9.67
C VAL A 194 3.26 2.85 -10.75
N ASP A 195 3.27 2.10 -11.86
CA ASP A 195 2.37 2.34 -13.00
C ASP A 195 0.90 2.18 -12.59
N VAL A 196 0.58 1.16 -11.79
CA VAL A 196 -0.78 0.91 -11.27
C VAL A 196 -1.24 2.05 -10.36
N HIS A 197 -0.40 2.46 -9.41
CA HIS A 197 -0.76 3.54 -8.50
C HIS A 197 -0.88 4.91 -9.21
N VAL A 198 -0.08 5.13 -10.26
CA VAL A 198 -0.23 6.32 -11.12
C VAL A 198 -1.57 6.31 -11.85
N ALA A 199 -2.03 5.15 -12.35
CA ALA A 199 -3.34 5.04 -12.99
C ALA A 199 -4.47 5.41 -12.01
N HIS A 200 -4.46 4.84 -10.80
CA HIS A 200 -5.44 5.18 -9.75
C HIS A 200 -5.41 6.66 -9.35
N LEU A 201 -4.21 7.24 -9.24
CA LEU A 201 -4.08 8.67 -8.92
C LEU A 201 -4.68 9.54 -10.02
N ARG A 202 -4.44 9.23 -11.30
CA ARG A 202 -5.03 9.97 -12.43
C ARG A 202 -6.54 9.99 -12.36
N ASP A 203 -7.16 8.84 -12.07
CA ASP A 203 -8.62 8.73 -11.96
C ASP A 203 -9.15 9.58 -10.78
N LYS A 204 -8.47 9.55 -9.64
CA LYS A 204 -8.88 10.27 -8.43
C LYS A 204 -8.62 11.78 -8.49
N LEU A 205 -7.60 12.20 -9.22
CA LEU A 205 -7.28 13.62 -9.44
C LEU A 205 -8.00 14.21 -10.66
N ALA A 206 -8.81 13.43 -11.34
CA ALA A 206 -9.58 13.89 -12.51
C ALA A 206 -10.47 15.08 -12.16
N GLY A 207 -10.35 16.16 -12.93
CA GLY A 207 -11.10 17.41 -12.71
C GLY A 207 -10.32 18.50 -12.00
N GLY A 208 -9.06 18.24 -11.59
CA GLY A 208 -8.13 19.26 -11.12
C GLY A 208 -7.24 19.82 -12.24
N ASN A 209 -6.46 20.86 -11.87
CA ASN A 209 -5.49 21.48 -12.78
C ASN A 209 -4.16 20.72 -12.83
N VAL A 210 -3.96 19.72 -11.96
CA VAL A 210 -2.74 18.93 -11.90
C VAL A 210 -2.85 17.69 -12.76
N GLN A 211 -1.74 17.34 -13.44
CA GLN A 211 -1.66 16.14 -14.26
C GLN A 211 -0.37 15.36 -13.97
N ILE A 212 -0.49 14.03 -13.93
CA ILE A 212 0.67 13.15 -13.87
C ILE A 212 0.99 12.73 -15.31
N GLU A 213 2.03 13.33 -15.89
CA GLU A 213 2.49 13.02 -17.23
C GLU A 213 3.40 11.78 -17.24
N THR A 214 3.28 10.97 -18.29
CA THR A 214 4.22 9.88 -18.58
C THR A 214 5.36 10.38 -19.44
N VAL A 215 6.57 10.20 -18.98
CA VAL A 215 7.78 10.38 -19.81
C VAL A 215 8.23 9.00 -20.28
N TRP A 216 7.95 8.71 -21.53
CA TRP A 216 8.15 7.38 -22.12
C TRP A 216 9.60 6.89 -21.94
N GLY A 217 9.76 5.65 -21.53
CA GLY A 217 11.05 5.03 -21.28
C GLY A 217 11.75 5.48 -19.98
N VAL A 218 11.23 6.50 -19.26
CA VAL A 218 11.85 7.07 -18.05
C VAL A 218 10.95 6.87 -16.83
N GLY A 219 9.81 7.56 -16.77
CA GLY A 219 8.96 7.55 -15.57
C GLY A 219 7.83 8.57 -15.63
N TYR A 220 7.63 9.31 -14.55
CA TYR A 220 6.52 10.23 -14.37
C TYR A 220 6.94 11.58 -13.82
N LYS A 221 6.15 12.61 -14.08
CA LYS A 221 6.25 13.93 -13.45
C LYS A 221 4.86 14.51 -13.18
N LEU A 222 4.73 15.29 -12.11
CA LEU A 222 3.53 16.07 -11.82
C LEU A 222 3.69 17.48 -12.41
N VAL A 223 2.68 17.93 -13.12
CA VAL A 223 2.59 19.27 -13.72
C VAL A 223 1.27 19.94 -13.34
N VAL A 224 1.23 21.28 -13.39
CA VAL A 224 0.04 22.10 -13.16
C VAL A 224 -0.36 22.73 -14.47
#